data_786ad808989a33dba67cb229e24a2868
#
_entry.id   786ad808989a33dba67cb229e24a2868
#
_cell.length_a   1.000
_cell.length_b   1.000
_cell.length_c   1.000
_cell.angle_alpha   90.00
_cell.angle_beta   90.00
_cell.angle_gamma   90.00
#
_symmetry.space_group_name_H-M   'P 1'
#
loop_
_entity.id
_entity.type
_entity.pdbx_description
1 polymer ?
#
loop_
_entity_poly.entity_id
_entity_poly.type
_entity_poly.pdbx_seq_one_letter_code
_entity_poly.pdbx_strand_id
1 'polypeptide(L)'
;MRKQVIPAVLSGLLCVSAFAQRVEISREVSFLHLQSSYNAGWSSVLTGNFEEAAENARANGLLEVQANSCANRRSLLLEVVVRDRDGRHFREVPVWQLSDSNAFFFVSGMTIDADGAPNAYNPDDTGLDELANAGEPAHWNGIITGRDGNPLIQREGDPFPGYFISCTSLTDETKKFTDPTGYVDASKIAYIALPQDVANRGGVRLGDFAVVMNLHNGKSSFAIYADIGTLGEGSIALADALGIYSDARRGGQSEGILYLLFPGSGNGKPRTVGDIQSESEKLLPDHRRRIRELSSCVESDDSVSAIMFKKRSDTFH
;
A
#
# COMPACT_ATOMS: atom_id res chain seq x y z
N MET A 1 19.89 -49.86 19.36
CA MET A 1 19.55 -48.55 19.85
C MET A 1 19.65 -47.56 18.68
N ARG A 2 18.53 -47.25 18.04
CA ARG A 2 18.47 -46.27 16.93
C ARG A 2 18.20 -44.91 17.52
N LYS A 3 19.14 -43.97 17.34
CA LYS A 3 18.93 -42.55 17.66
C LYS A 3 18.03 -41.96 16.62
N GLN A 4 16.83 -41.55 17.01
CA GLN A 4 15.99 -40.68 16.20
C GLN A 4 16.57 -39.25 16.24
N VAL A 5 16.88 -38.74 15.08
CA VAL A 5 17.19 -37.32 14.86
C VAL A 5 15.87 -36.60 14.68
N ILE A 6 15.52 -35.75 15.63
CA ILE A 6 14.38 -34.86 15.52
C ILE A 6 14.85 -33.68 14.68
N PRO A 7 14.17 -33.33 13.58
CA PRO A 7 14.49 -32.09 12.84
C PRO A 7 14.11 -30.87 13.69
N ALA A 8 15.06 -29.97 13.85
CA ALA A 8 14.82 -28.67 14.46
C ALA A 8 13.78 -27.92 13.61
N VAL A 9 12.62 -27.67 14.19
CA VAL A 9 11.63 -26.74 13.65
C VAL A 9 12.28 -25.36 13.75
N LEU A 10 12.64 -24.79 12.61
CA LEU A 10 12.99 -23.37 12.50
C LEU A 10 11.72 -22.58 12.84
N SER A 11 11.63 -22.09 14.05
CA SER A 11 10.71 -21.04 14.42
C SER A 11 11.25 -19.74 13.79
N GLY A 12 10.89 -19.50 12.53
CA GLY A 12 10.99 -18.16 11.96
C GLY A 12 10.01 -17.29 12.74
N LEU A 13 10.50 -16.43 13.61
CA LEU A 13 9.72 -15.33 14.14
C LEU A 13 9.42 -14.41 12.96
N LEU A 14 8.18 -14.48 12.48
CA LEU A 14 7.63 -13.50 11.57
C LEU A 14 7.53 -12.17 12.33
N CYS A 15 8.18 -11.14 11.80
CA CYS A 15 7.89 -9.78 12.19
C CYS A 15 6.49 -9.47 11.68
N VAL A 16 5.51 -9.44 12.56
CA VAL A 16 4.11 -9.18 12.21
C VAL A 16 3.72 -7.93 12.95
N SER A 17 3.50 -6.84 12.21
CA SER A 17 2.91 -5.66 12.81
C SER A 17 1.48 -5.99 13.26
N ALA A 18 1.25 -6.03 14.56
CA ALA A 18 -0.01 -6.50 15.13
C ALA A 18 -0.98 -5.35 15.40
N PHE A 19 -1.26 -4.53 14.43
CA PHE A 19 -2.55 -3.88 14.39
C PHE A 19 -3.53 -4.80 13.66
N ALA A 20 -4.03 -5.81 14.37
CA ALA A 20 -5.11 -6.66 13.87
C ALA A 20 -6.36 -5.78 13.67
N GLN A 21 -6.49 -5.18 12.50
CA GLN A 21 -7.78 -4.66 12.05
C GLN A 21 -8.73 -5.84 11.92
N ARG A 22 -9.82 -5.78 12.65
CA ARG A 22 -10.91 -6.74 12.51
C ARG A 22 -11.57 -6.49 11.16
N VAL A 23 -11.26 -7.32 10.18
CA VAL A 23 -11.94 -7.28 8.88
C VAL A 23 -13.25 -7.99 9.01
N GLU A 24 -14.35 -7.23 8.95
CA GLU A 24 -15.69 -7.81 8.74
C GLU A 24 -15.92 -7.89 7.23
N ILE A 25 -16.01 -9.12 6.72
CA ILE A 25 -16.27 -9.39 5.31
C ILE A 25 -17.76 -9.20 5.07
N SER A 26 -18.16 -8.15 4.38
CA SER A 26 -19.51 -7.99 3.90
C SER A 26 -19.71 -8.73 2.56
N ARG A 27 -20.92 -9.19 2.33
CA ARG A 27 -21.38 -10.18 1.34
C ARG A 27 -20.88 -9.91 -0.09
N GLU A 28 -20.50 -11.02 -0.78
CA GLU A 28 -20.31 -11.08 -2.23
C GLU A 28 -21.55 -10.57 -2.98
N VAL A 29 -21.36 -9.54 -3.79
CA VAL A 29 -22.36 -9.09 -4.76
C VAL A 29 -21.95 -9.59 -6.14
N SER A 30 -22.63 -10.63 -6.61
CA SER A 30 -22.49 -11.13 -7.99
C SER A 30 -23.29 -10.26 -8.94
N PHE A 31 -22.65 -9.61 -9.90
CA PHE A 31 -23.31 -8.94 -11.01
C PHE A 31 -23.24 -9.74 -12.29
N LEU A 32 -24.40 -9.93 -12.91
CA LEU A 32 -24.63 -10.64 -14.17
C LEU A 32 -24.10 -9.88 -15.40
N HIS A 33 -23.52 -10.63 -16.30
CA HIS A 33 -23.04 -10.23 -17.63
C HIS A 33 -24.12 -9.53 -18.49
N LEU A 34 -23.74 -8.43 -19.12
CA LEU A 34 -24.31 -7.98 -20.38
C LEU A 34 -23.18 -7.54 -21.32
N GLN A 35 -22.99 -8.33 -22.37
CA GLN A 35 -22.11 -8.05 -23.50
C GLN A 35 -22.81 -7.10 -24.48
N SER A 36 -22.15 -6.03 -24.89
CA SER A 36 -22.51 -5.28 -26.08
C SER A 36 -21.29 -4.59 -26.69
N SER A 37 -21.07 -4.90 -27.94
CA SER A 37 -20.03 -4.48 -28.86
C SER A 37 -20.04 -2.97 -29.15
N TYR A 38 -18.84 -2.36 -29.16
CA TYR A 38 -18.65 -1.01 -29.69
C TYR A 38 -17.43 -0.90 -30.61
N ASN A 39 -17.74 -0.67 -31.88
CA ASN A 39 -16.85 -0.02 -32.84
C ASN A 39 -17.50 1.30 -33.24
N ALA A 40 -16.87 2.45 -32.94
CA ALA A 40 -17.04 3.71 -33.68
C ALA A 40 -16.04 4.78 -33.23
N GLY A 41 -15.16 5.16 -34.10
CA GLY A 41 -14.76 6.49 -34.52
C GLY A 41 -14.18 7.48 -33.50
N TRP A 42 -12.85 7.49 -33.37
CA TRP A 42 -12.13 8.64 -32.80
C TRP A 42 -11.52 9.47 -33.93
N SER A 43 -12.17 10.51 -34.35
CA SER A 43 -11.56 11.53 -35.20
C SER A 43 -12.35 12.84 -35.10
N SER A 44 -12.03 13.68 -34.12
CA SER A 44 -12.27 15.14 -34.13
C SER A 44 -12.17 15.78 -32.71
N VAL A 45 -11.09 15.62 -31.99
CA VAL A 45 -10.84 16.43 -30.77
C VAL A 45 -9.41 16.96 -30.82
N LEU A 46 -9.15 17.87 -31.73
CA LEU A 46 -7.85 18.58 -31.80
C LEU A 46 -7.97 20.10 -32.07
N THR A 47 -9.07 20.76 -31.73
CA THR A 47 -9.04 22.24 -31.68
C THR A 47 -10.17 22.79 -30.83
N GLY A 48 -9.83 23.43 -29.70
CA GLY A 48 -10.60 24.53 -29.11
C GLY A 48 -11.67 24.14 -28.08
N ASN A 49 -11.51 24.68 -26.90
CA ASN A 49 -12.47 24.80 -25.80
C ASN A 49 -12.89 23.53 -25.08
N PHE A 50 -12.07 23.14 -24.10
CA PHE A 50 -12.31 21.98 -23.25
C PHE A 50 -13.64 22.02 -22.47
N GLU A 51 -14.13 23.19 -22.08
CA GLU A 51 -15.41 23.36 -21.37
C GLU A 51 -16.62 23.05 -22.25
N GLU A 52 -16.61 23.51 -23.49
CA GLU A 52 -17.68 23.23 -24.43
C GLU A 52 -17.72 21.77 -24.89
N ALA A 53 -16.55 21.14 -25.02
CA ALA A 53 -16.44 19.70 -25.29
C ALA A 53 -16.94 18.85 -24.13
N ALA A 54 -16.70 19.27 -22.89
CA ALA A 54 -17.18 18.58 -21.68
C ALA A 54 -18.69 18.74 -21.49
N GLU A 55 -19.26 19.95 -21.78
CA GLU A 55 -20.71 20.17 -21.76
C GLU A 55 -21.43 19.40 -22.86
N ASN A 56 -20.88 19.36 -24.07
CA ASN A 56 -21.44 18.55 -25.16
C ASN A 56 -21.32 17.04 -24.89
N ALA A 57 -20.26 16.57 -24.23
CA ALA A 57 -20.12 15.18 -23.82
C ALA A 57 -21.13 14.80 -22.71
N ARG A 58 -21.42 15.72 -21.78
CA ARG A 58 -22.47 15.54 -20.75
C ARG A 58 -23.88 15.55 -21.39
N ALA A 59 -24.15 16.50 -22.31
CA ALA A 59 -25.43 16.60 -22.97
C ALA A 59 -25.75 15.40 -23.87
N ASN A 60 -24.74 14.70 -24.39
CA ASN A 60 -24.91 13.54 -25.28
C ASN A 60 -24.73 12.18 -24.57
N GLY A 61 -24.68 12.11 -23.24
CA GLY A 61 -24.54 10.86 -22.49
C GLY A 61 -23.17 10.19 -22.61
N LEU A 62 -22.18 10.84 -23.24
CA LEU A 62 -20.85 10.28 -23.45
C LEU A 62 -20.03 10.17 -22.14
N LEU A 63 -20.34 11.01 -21.15
CA LEU A 63 -19.74 10.93 -19.82
C LEU A 63 -20.35 9.80 -18.99
N GLU A 64 -21.62 9.49 -19.14
CA GLU A 64 -22.24 8.28 -18.56
C GLU A 64 -21.64 7.01 -19.15
N VAL A 65 -21.31 7.00 -20.45
CA VAL A 65 -20.64 5.87 -21.11
C VAL A 65 -19.21 5.67 -20.57
N GLN A 66 -18.47 6.73 -20.24
CA GLN A 66 -17.15 6.61 -19.63
C GLN A 66 -17.22 6.11 -18.17
N ALA A 67 -18.14 6.63 -17.37
CA ALA A 67 -18.37 6.15 -16.01
C ALA A 67 -18.79 4.67 -16.01
N ASN A 68 -19.71 4.27 -16.88
CA ASN A 68 -20.10 2.87 -17.07
C ASN A 68 -18.95 2.00 -17.61
N SER A 69 -18.04 2.52 -18.43
CA SER A 69 -16.88 1.76 -18.92
C SER A 69 -15.87 1.46 -17.81
N CYS A 70 -15.72 2.36 -16.84
CA CYS A 70 -14.87 2.14 -15.67
C CYS A 70 -15.47 1.10 -14.72
N ALA A 71 -16.78 1.18 -14.44
CA ALA A 71 -17.49 0.22 -13.61
C ALA A 71 -17.41 -1.21 -14.17
N ASN A 72 -17.45 -1.36 -15.50
CA ASN A 72 -17.40 -2.66 -16.18
C ASN A 72 -15.99 -3.28 -16.27
N ARG A 73 -14.93 -2.52 -15.90
CA ARG A 73 -13.54 -2.98 -15.96
C ARG A 73 -13.00 -3.47 -14.61
N ARG A 74 -13.82 -3.54 -13.60
CA ARG A 74 -13.42 -3.94 -12.26
C ARG A 74 -14.51 -4.76 -11.58
N SER A 75 -14.09 -5.61 -10.63
CA SER A 75 -14.97 -6.33 -9.72
C SER A 75 -14.55 -6.06 -8.29
N LEU A 76 -15.50 -5.97 -7.37
CA LEU A 76 -15.20 -5.83 -5.94
C LEU A 76 -14.51 -7.11 -5.46
N LEU A 77 -13.32 -6.99 -4.91
CA LEU A 77 -12.56 -8.10 -4.33
C LEU A 77 -12.93 -8.28 -2.85
N LEU A 78 -12.92 -7.18 -2.09
CA LEU A 78 -13.36 -7.11 -0.70
C LEU A 78 -13.51 -5.64 -0.28
N GLU A 79 -14.13 -5.42 0.89
CA GLU A 79 -14.14 -4.13 1.58
C GLU A 79 -13.34 -4.25 2.88
N VAL A 80 -12.56 -3.22 3.17
CA VAL A 80 -11.70 -3.15 4.35
C VAL A 80 -12.12 -1.98 5.21
N VAL A 81 -12.37 -2.21 6.48
CA VAL A 81 -12.61 -1.12 7.44
C VAL A 81 -11.27 -0.53 7.86
N VAL A 82 -11.04 0.71 7.48
CA VAL A 82 -9.84 1.47 7.83
C VAL A 82 -10.19 2.45 8.94
N ARG A 83 -9.34 2.50 9.95
CA ARG A 83 -9.46 3.45 11.06
C ARG A 83 -8.68 4.71 10.73
N ASP A 84 -9.30 5.88 10.93
CA ASP A 84 -8.60 7.15 10.79
C ASP A 84 -7.51 7.28 11.86
N ARG A 85 -6.51 8.13 11.58
CA ARG A 85 -5.35 8.34 12.45
C ARG A 85 -5.71 8.78 13.88
N ASP A 86 -6.81 9.52 14.07
CA ASP A 86 -7.31 9.90 15.38
C ASP A 86 -7.98 8.75 16.14
N GLY A 87 -8.13 7.59 15.49
CA GLY A 87 -8.71 6.39 16.04
C GLY A 87 -10.21 6.46 16.30
N ARG A 88 -10.90 7.51 15.86
CA ARG A 88 -12.29 7.79 16.20
C ARG A 88 -13.26 7.49 15.05
N HIS A 89 -12.77 7.56 13.81
CA HIS A 89 -13.60 7.35 12.64
C HIS A 89 -13.16 6.09 11.91
N PHE A 90 -14.14 5.39 11.36
CA PHE A 90 -13.94 4.22 10.53
C PHE A 90 -14.55 4.49 9.17
N ARG A 91 -13.88 4.04 8.12
CA ARG A 91 -14.41 4.08 6.76
C ARG A 91 -14.20 2.74 6.09
N GLU A 92 -15.12 2.36 5.24
CA GLU A 92 -14.99 1.20 4.37
C GLU A 92 -14.22 1.63 3.12
N VAL A 93 -13.18 0.86 2.80
CA VAL A 93 -12.36 1.07 1.61
C VAL A 93 -12.55 -0.13 0.70
N PRO A 94 -13.19 0.03 -0.46
CA PRO A 94 -13.33 -1.05 -1.42
C PRO A 94 -11.99 -1.33 -2.10
N VAL A 95 -11.65 -2.60 -2.20
CA VAL A 95 -10.53 -3.13 -2.97
C VAL A 95 -11.07 -3.76 -4.25
N TRP A 96 -10.61 -3.28 -5.40
CA TRP A 96 -11.12 -3.66 -6.70
C TRP A 96 -10.11 -4.45 -7.50
N GLN A 97 -10.50 -5.58 -8.07
CA GLN A 97 -9.71 -6.30 -9.05
C GLN A 97 -10.01 -5.79 -10.46
N LEU A 98 -8.96 -5.64 -11.29
CA LEU A 98 -9.11 -5.30 -12.69
C LEU A 98 -9.60 -6.51 -13.49
N SER A 99 -10.53 -6.29 -14.43
CA SER A 99 -11.12 -7.37 -15.24
C SER A 99 -10.18 -7.91 -16.32
N ASP A 100 -9.12 -7.16 -16.68
CA ASP A 100 -8.17 -7.51 -17.74
C ASP A 100 -6.88 -8.14 -17.22
N SER A 101 -6.74 -8.28 -15.91
CA SER A 101 -5.54 -8.81 -15.26
C SER A 101 -5.82 -9.28 -13.84
N ASN A 102 -4.83 -9.89 -13.19
CA ASN A 102 -4.87 -10.19 -11.77
C ASN A 102 -4.51 -8.98 -10.87
N ALA A 103 -4.21 -7.82 -11.47
CA ALA A 103 -3.92 -6.61 -10.72
C ALA A 103 -5.16 -6.12 -9.95
N PHE A 104 -4.94 -5.53 -8.80
CA PHE A 104 -6.01 -4.93 -7.99
C PHE A 104 -5.60 -3.55 -7.49
N PHE A 105 -6.58 -2.74 -7.13
CA PHE A 105 -6.33 -1.38 -6.65
C PHE A 105 -7.32 -0.98 -5.56
N PHE A 106 -6.93 0.04 -4.81
CA PHE A 106 -7.78 0.73 -3.86
C PHE A 106 -7.36 2.20 -3.73
N VAL A 107 -8.24 3.02 -3.16
CA VAL A 107 -7.95 4.41 -2.81
C VAL A 107 -8.13 4.60 -1.32
N SER A 108 -7.10 5.11 -0.66
CA SER A 108 -7.10 5.32 0.79
C SER A 108 -6.35 6.60 1.15
N GLY A 109 -6.07 6.80 2.42
CA GLY A 109 -5.00 7.69 2.89
C GLY A 109 -3.65 7.01 2.84
N MET A 110 -2.64 7.67 3.43
CA MET A 110 -1.34 7.09 3.72
C MET A 110 -0.93 7.46 5.16
N THR A 111 -0.75 6.46 6.00
CA THR A 111 0.02 6.55 7.23
C THR A 111 1.46 6.22 6.94
N ILE A 112 2.39 6.80 7.69
CA ILE A 112 3.82 6.64 7.42
C ILE A 112 4.36 5.52 8.29
N ASP A 113 5.02 4.59 7.62
CA ASP A 113 5.68 3.44 8.23
C ASP A 113 7.20 3.68 8.27
N ALA A 114 7.81 3.47 9.44
CA ALA A 114 9.24 3.57 9.67
C ALA A 114 9.90 2.19 9.86
N ASP A 115 9.15 1.10 9.80
CA ASP A 115 9.65 -0.24 10.06
C ASP A 115 10.80 -0.61 9.12
N GLY A 116 11.78 -1.32 9.65
CA GLY A 116 13.01 -1.68 8.95
C GLY A 116 14.03 -0.56 8.82
N ALA A 117 13.69 0.71 9.08
CA ALA A 117 14.70 1.76 9.15
C ALA A 117 15.57 1.55 10.40
N PRO A 118 16.92 1.57 10.27
CA PRO A 118 17.80 1.25 11.41
C PRO A 118 17.66 2.22 12.59
N ASN A 119 17.14 3.43 12.38
CA ASN A 119 16.90 4.44 13.41
C ASN A 119 15.40 4.67 13.68
N ALA A 120 14.55 3.67 13.37
CA ALA A 120 13.11 3.78 13.59
C ALA A 120 12.78 3.96 15.08
N TYR A 121 13.32 3.11 15.94
CA TYR A 121 12.95 3.02 17.35
C TYR A 121 14.16 2.94 18.26
N ASN A 122 14.08 3.58 19.43
CA ASN A 122 15.09 3.48 20.47
C ASN A 122 14.46 3.48 21.87
N PRO A 123 15.23 3.14 22.92
CA PRO A 123 14.72 3.10 24.30
C PRO A 123 14.14 4.42 24.81
N ASP A 124 14.65 5.55 24.30
CA ASP A 124 14.28 6.90 24.75
C ASP A 124 13.11 7.50 23.96
N ASP A 125 12.52 6.72 23.05
CA ASP A 125 11.43 7.15 22.16
C ASP A 125 11.74 8.43 21.37
N THR A 126 12.97 8.52 20.85
CA THR A 126 13.45 9.66 20.04
C THR A 126 13.79 9.25 18.60
N GLY A 127 13.39 8.04 18.20
CA GLY A 127 13.56 7.50 16.86
C GLY A 127 12.70 8.20 15.81
N LEU A 128 12.71 7.68 14.59
CA LEU A 128 11.90 8.22 13.49
C LEU A 128 10.40 8.08 13.78
N ASP A 129 10.01 7.04 14.51
CA ASP A 129 8.61 6.81 14.87
C ASP A 129 8.43 6.67 16.39
N GLU A 130 7.19 6.75 16.86
CA GLU A 130 6.83 6.53 18.25
C GLU A 130 7.02 5.05 18.60
N LEU A 131 7.69 4.80 19.72
CA LEU A 131 7.97 3.42 20.17
C LEU A 131 6.69 2.59 20.32
N ALA A 132 5.58 3.23 20.67
CA ALA A 132 4.28 2.58 20.78
C ALA A 132 3.78 1.98 19.45
N ASN A 133 4.22 2.49 18.31
CA ASN A 133 3.88 1.93 16.99
C ASN A 133 4.60 0.61 16.70
N ALA A 134 5.77 0.38 17.33
CA ALA A 134 6.47 -0.89 17.26
C ALA A 134 5.89 -1.97 18.20
N GLY A 135 4.88 -1.63 19.00
CA GLY A 135 4.28 -2.52 19.97
C GLY A 135 4.57 -2.14 21.42
N GLU A 136 4.40 -3.09 22.32
CA GLU A 136 4.60 -2.89 23.77
C GLU A 136 5.36 -4.10 24.37
N PRO A 137 5.88 -3.98 25.60
CA PRO A 137 6.54 -5.08 26.26
C PRO A 137 5.75 -6.39 26.23
N ALA A 138 6.39 -7.47 25.81
CA ALA A 138 5.86 -8.80 25.52
C ALA A 138 5.06 -8.92 24.19
N HIS A 139 4.80 -7.83 23.46
CA HIS A 139 4.04 -7.81 22.20
C HIS A 139 4.67 -6.86 21.18
N TRP A 140 5.99 -6.98 20.99
CA TRP A 140 6.71 -6.20 19.98
C TRP A 140 6.45 -6.73 18.57
N ASN A 141 6.18 -5.84 17.63
CA ASN A 141 5.82 -6.18 16.25
C ASN A 141 6.82 -5.61 15.24
N GLY A 142 7.17 -4.32 15.34
CA GLY A 142 8.13 -3.64 14.47
C GLY A 142 9.59 -3.77 14.95
N ILE A 143 9.87 -4.56 16.02
CA ILE A 143 11.20 -4.69 16.63
C ILE A 143 11.53 -6.16 16.84
N ILE A 144 12.76 -6.53 16.52
CA ILE A 144 13.30 -7.87 16.79
C ILE A 144 13.57 -8.06 18.29
N THR A 145 13.12 -9.18 18.82
CA THR A 145 13.31 -9.55 20.23
C THR A 145 14.25 -10.75 20.40
N GLY A 146 14.91 -10.79 21.52
CA GLY A 146 15.66 -11.94 21.99
C GLY A 146 14.75 -13.06 22.50
N ARG A 147 15.36 -14.17 22.92
CA ARG A 147 14.63 -15.33 23.51
C ARG A 147 13.91 -14.97 24.83
N ASP A 148 14.33 -13.92 25.48
CA ASP A 148 13.78 -13.38 26.73
C ASP A 148 12.62 -12.40 26.48
N GLY A 149 12.26 -12.14 25.20
CA GLY A 149 11.21 -11.22 24.79
C GLY A 149 11.64 -9.74 24.81
N ASN A 150 12.90 -9.45 25.16
CA ASN A 150 13.40 -8.07 25.16
C ASN A 150 13.85 -7.64 23.75
N PRO A 151 13.64 -6.37 23.37
CA PRO A 151 14.14 -5.81 22.12
C PRO A 151 15.66 -5.97 21.99
N LEU A 152 16.12 -6.35 20.79
CA LEU A 152 17.54 -6.40 20.48
C LEU A 152 18.02 -5.00 20.08
N ILE A 153 19.15 -4.60 20.65
CA ILE A 153 19.80 -3.30 20.41
C ILE A 153 20.96 -3.49 19.43
N GLN A 154 21.05 -2.57 18.47
CA GLN A 154 22.16 -2.47 17.54
C GLN A 154 23.45 -2.15 18.30
N ARG A 155 24.55 -2.82 17.89
CA ARG A 155 25.86 -2.77 18.54
C ARG A 155 26.79 -1.83 17.78
N GLU A 156 27.98 -1.61 18.32
CA GLU A 156 29.05 -0.92 17.60
C GLU A 156 29.36 -1.67 16.29
N GLY A 157 29.40 -0.93 15.18
CA GLY A 157 29.54 -1.47 13.83
C GLY A 157 28.21 -1.65 13.07
N ASP A 158 27.08 -1.65 13.75
CA ASP A 158 25.76 -1.59 13.13
C ASP A 158 25.43 -0.15 12.68
N PRO A 159 24.43 0.06 11.80
CA PRO A 159 24.10 1.39 11.26
C PRO A 159 23.77 2.44 12.32
N PHE A 160 23.07 2.08 13.40
CA PHE A 160 22.67 3.00 14.48
C PHE A 160 22.84 2.35 15.86
N PRO A 161 24.06 2.29 16.42
CA PRO A 161 24.31 1.73 17.74
C PRO A 161 23.42 2.38 18.82
N GLY A 162 22.80 1.55 19.67
CA GLY A 162 21.88 2.00 20.72
C GLY A 162 20.40 2.01 20.33
N TYR A 163 20.08 1.95 19.03
CA TYR A 163 18.72 1.78 18.55
C TYR A 163 18.29 0.32 18.57
N PHE A 164 16.99 0.08 18.63
CA PHE A 164 16.45 -1.27 18.45
C PHE A 164 16.63 -1.76 17.02
N ILE A 165 16.68 -3.06 16.81
CA ILE A 165 16.64 -3.64 15.46
C ILE A 165 15.20 -3.62 14.99
N SER A 166 14.85 -2.64 14.15
CA SER A 166 13.54 -2.58 13.51
C SER A 166 13.45 -3.57 12.35
N CYS A 167 12.28 -4.09 12.07
CA CYS A 167 12.08 -5.15 11.10
C CYS A 167 10.89 -4.91 10.18
N THR A 168 10.94 -5.50 8.98
CA THR A 168 9.84 -5.64 8.04
C THR A 168 9.56 -7.11 7.78
N SER A 169 8.37 -7.44 7.28
CA SER A 169 8.00 -8.82 6.92
C SER A 169 8.81 -9.36 5.74
N LEU A 170 9.20 -8.50 4.77
CA LEU A 170 10.13 -8.86 3.71
C LEU A 170 11.57 -8.74 4.22
N THR A 171 12.31 -9.84 4.18
CA THR A 171 13.67 -9.92 4.72
C THR A 171 14.65 -10.49 3.72
N ASP A 172 15.94 -10.16 3.90
CA ASP A 172 17.04 -10.83 3.22
C ASP A 172 17.41 -12.10 3.98
N GLU A 173 16.90 -13.23 3.51
CA GLU A 173 17.14 -14.55 4.12
C GLU A 173 18.61 -15.00 4.14
N THR A 174 19.50 -14.30 3.41
CA THR A 174 20.94 -14.57 3.44
C THR A 174 21.62 -13.97 4.67
N LYS A 175 20.92 -13.09 5.38
CA LYS A 175 21.39 -12.41 6.60
C LYS A 175 20.78 -13.04 7.84
N LYS A 176 21.44 -12.80 8.96
CA LYS A 176 20.90 -13.20 10.26
C LYS A 176 19.75 -12.27 10.63
N PHE A 177 18.74 -12.80 11.32
CA PHE A 177 17.62 -11.98 11.84
C PHE A 177 18.06 -10.88 12.82
N THR A 178 19.28 -10.98 13.37
CA THR A 178 19.90 -9.96 14.24
C THR A 178 20.73 -8.94 13.47
N ASP A 179 20.78 -9.02 12.14
CA ASP A 179 21.45 -8.05 11.29
C ASP A 179 20.42 -6.96 10.88
N PRO A 180 20.55 -5.71 11.36
CA PRO A 180 19.59 -4.67 11.05
C PRO A 180 19.53 -4.33 9.55
N THR A 181 20.55 -4.68 8.78
CA THR A 181 20.57 -4.47 7.33
C THR A 181 19.86 -5.56 6.54
N GLY A 182 19.31 -6.57 7.21
CA GLY A 182 18.51 -7.64 6.61
C GLY A 182 17.07 -7.24 6.32
N TYR A 183 16.62 -6.09 6.77
CA TYR A 183 15.26 -5.58 6.65
C TYR A 183 15.16 -4.47 5.60
N VAL A 184 13.94 -4.21 5.12
CA VAL A 184 13.70 -3.17 4.12
C VAL A 184 13.66 -1.81 4.81
N ASP A 185 14.69 -1.00 4.60
CA ASP A 185 14.85 0.31 5.22
C ASP A 185 13.79 1.31 4.73
N ALA A 186 12.80 1.63 5.57
CA ALA A 186 11.72 2.57 5.28
C ALA A 186 12.19 3.95 4.86
N SER A 187 13.36 4.39 5.34
CA SER A 187 13.91 5.70 5.02
C SER A 187 14.50 5.78 3.60
N LYS A 188 14.73 4.62 2.96
CA LYS A 188 15.41 4.55 1.65
C LYS A 188 14.58 3.86 0.58
N ILE A 189 13.76 2.88 0.93
CA ILE A 189 13.05 2.03 0.00
C ILE A 189 11.56 2.39 0.01
N ALA A 190 11.03 2.73 -1.15
CA ALA A 190 9.60 2.91 -1.32
C ALA A 190 8.90 1.56 -1.22
N TYR A 191 8.09 1.38 -0.17
CA TYR A 191 7.30 0.18 0.02
C TYR A 191 5.90 0.51 0.58
N ILE A 192 5.01 -0.45 0.47
CA ILE A 192 3.68 -0.45 1.07
C ILE A 192 3.55 -1.59 2.06
N ALA A 193 2.74 -1.40 3.08
CA ALA A 193 2.23 -2.47 3.93
C ALA A 193 0.77 -2.80 3.58
N LEU A 194 0.38 -4.05 3.81
CA LEU A 194 -0.99 -4.53 3.58
C LEU A 194 -1.44 -5.44 4.70
N PRO A 195 -2.73 -5.45 5.03
CA PRO A 195 -3.32 -6.51 5.84
C PRO A 195 -3.16 -7.88 5.16
N GLN A 196 -2.84 -8.91 5.94
CA GLN A 196 -2.55 -10.25 5.41
C GLN A 196 -3.71 -10.85 4.61
N ASP A 197 -4.95 -10.57 4.98
CA ASP A 197 -6.14 -11.05 4.28
C ASP A 197 -6.35 -10.33 2.95
N VAL A 198 -6.03 -9.04 2.84
CA VAL A 198 -6.00 -8.30 1.57
C VAL A 198 -4.96 -8.91 0.64
N ALA A 199 -3.74 -9.14 1.15
CA ALA A 199 -2.67 -9.76 0.38
C ALA A 199 -3.07 -11.16 -0.11
N ASN A 200 -3.65 -11.99 0.76
CA ASN A 200 -4.10 -13.34 0.43
C ASN A 200 -5.21 -13.34 -0.64
N ARG A 201 -6.22 -12.48 -0.51
CA ARG A 201 -7.32 -12.38 -1.48
C ARG A 201 -6.88 -11.79 -2.80
N GLY A 202 -6.02 -10.78 -2.77
CA GLY A 202 -5.44 -10.18 -3.97
C GLY A 202 -4.38 -11.06 -4.65
N GLY A 203 -3.91 -12.11 -3.97
CA GLY A 203 -2.87 -13.01 -4.47
C GLY A 203 -1.47 -12.37 -4.53
N VAL A 204 -1.27 -11.24 -3.83
CA VAL A 204 0.01 -10.55 -3.78
C VAL A 204 0.90 -11.15 -2.68
N ARG A 205 2.20 -11.19 -2.95
CA ARG A 205 3.22 -11.73 -2.04
C ARG A 205 4.27 -10.68 -1.73
N LEU A 206 4.92 -10.81 -0.59
CA LEU A 206 6.06 -9.98 -0.23
C LEU A 206 7.07 -9.91 -1.39
N GLY A 207 7.51 -8.70 -1.72
CA GLY A 207 8.38 -8.42 -2.85
C GLY A 207 7.68 -8.14 -4.18
N ASP A 208 6.35 -8.32 -4.29
CA ASP A 208 5.58 -7.92 -5.48
C ASP A 208 5.55 -6.40 -5.62
N PHE A 209 5.46 -5.94 -6.88
CA PHE A 209 5.48 -4.52 -7.19
C PHE A 209 4.11 -3.86 -7.04
N ALA A 210 4.16 -2.57 -6.73
CA ALA A 210 3.03 -1.66 -6.75
C ALA A 210 3.38 -0.37 -7.48
N VAL A 211 2.38 0.33 -7.98
CA VAL A 211 2.45 1.74 -8.37
C VAL A 211 1.52 2.51 -7.47
N VAL A 212 2.04 3.55 -6.83
CA VAL A 212 1.26 4.39 -5.92
C VAL A 212 1.23 5.81 -6.48
N MET A 213 0.05 6.45 -6.43
CA MET A 213 -0.15 7.80 -6.95
C MET A 213 -0.89 8.68 -5.94
N ASN A 214 -0.36 9.86 -5.69
CA ASN A 214 -1.06 10.90 -4.96
C ASN A 214 -1.96 11.68 -5.94
N LEU A 215 -3.27 11.48 -5.83
CA LEU A 215 -4.28 12.08 -6.70
C LEU A 215 -4.37 13.62 -6.55
N HIS A 216 -3.94 14.16 -5.39
CA HIS A 216 -3.99 15.60 -5.15
C HIS A 216 -2.92 16.40 -5.92
N ASN A 217 -1.78 15.76 -6.25
CA ASN A 217 -0.66 16.44 -6.92
C ASN A 217 -0.15 15.70 -8.16
N GLY A 218 -0.69 14.52 -8.49
CA GLY A 218 -0.33 13.71 -9.65
C GLY A 218 1.03 13.00 -9.56
N LYS A 219 1.77 13.10 -8.46
CA LYS A 219 3.03 12.37 -8.28
C LYS A 219 2.78 10.89 -8.12
N SER A 220 3.62 10.07 -8.74
CA SER A 220 3.56 8.61 -8.63
C SER A 220 4.95 8.02 -8.40
N SER A 221 5.00 6.87 -7.74
CA SER A 221 6.21 6.12 -7.48
C SER A 221 5.95 4.62 -7.65
N PHE A 222 6.99 3.89 -8.06
CA PHE A 222 7.04 2.46 -7.85
C PHE A 222 7.32 2.16 -6.38
N ALA A 223 6.76 1.05 -5.91
CA ALA A 223 6.98 0.52 -4.58
C ALA A 223 6.98 -1.01 -4.62
N ILE A 224 7.39 -1.65 -3.54
CA ILE A 224 7.23 -3.09 -3.31
C ILE A 224 6.32 -3.34 -2.12
N TYR A 225 5.60 -4.45 -2.10
CA TYR A 225 4.92 -4.92 -0.89
C TYR A 225 5.96 -5.53 0.04
N ALA A 226 6.29 -4.83 1.12
CA ALA A 226 7.38 -5.25 2.01
C ALA A 226 6.95 -5.54 3.45
N ASP A 227 5.74 -5.11 3.85
CA ASP A 227 5.34 -5.35 5.22
C ASP A 227 3.86 -5.73 5.38
N ILE A 228 3.57 -6.42 6.47
CA ILE A 228 2.21 -6.75 6.90
C ILE A 228 1.78 -5.68 7.90
N GLY A 229 0.80 -4.89 7.50
CA GLY A 229 0.33 -3.76 8.30
C GLY A 229 -1.10 -3.38 7.98
N THR A 230 -1.40 -2.09 7.98
CA THR A 230 -2.73 -1.57 7.70
C THR A 230 -2.91 -1.19 6.23
N LEU A 231 -4.16 -1.14 5.77
CA LEU A 231 -4.45 -0.68 4.41
C LEU A 231 -4.22 0.83 4.31
N GLY A 232 -3.36 1.24 3.36
CA GLY A 232 -2.99 2.64 3.22
C GLY A 232 -1.80 3.04 4.07
N GLU A 233 -0.89 2.12 4.32
CA GLU A 233 0.37 2.37 5.00
C GLU A 233 1.53 2.28 4.00
N GLY A 234 2.51 3.18 4.13
CA GLY A 234 3.66 3.24 3.24
C GLY A 234 4.88 3.87 3.88
N SER A 235 6.05 3.48 3.38
CA SER A 235 7.35 3.90 3.91
C SER A 235 7.58 5.40 3.84
N ILE A 236 8.48 5.90 4.67
CA ILE A 236 9.00 7.27 4.63
C ILE A 236 9.45 7.64 3.20
N ALA A 237 10.24 6.78 2.56
CA ALA A 237 10.73 7.01 1.20
C ALA A 237 9.60 7.07 0.16
N LEU A 238 8.53 6.27 0.30
CA LEU A 238 7.37 6.34 -0.57
C LEU A 238 6.62 7.65 -0.39
N ALA A 239 6.40 8.08 0.85
CA ALA A 239 5.73 9.34 1.15
C ALA A 239 6.49 10.55 0.56
N ASP A 240 7.82 10.59 0.71
CA ASP A 240 8.68 11.60 0.11
C ASP A 240 8.54 11.65 -1.41
N ALA A 241 8.58 10.50 -2.08
CA ALA A 241 8.43 10.40 -3.52
C ALA A 241 7.07 10.92 -4.01
N LEU A 242 6.01 10.75 -3.20
CA LEU A 242 4.64 11.21 -3.49
C LEU A 242 4.39 12.66 -3.06
N GLY A 243 5.37 13.33 -2.42
CA GLY A 243 5.22 14.70 -1.89
C GLY A 243 4.24 14.78 -0.73
N ILE A 244 4.18 13.73 0.09
CA ILE A 244 3.44 13.64 1.34
C ILE A 244 4.40 14.00 2.47
N TYR A 245 3.91 14.66 3.52
CA TYR A 245 4.72 14.89 4.72
C TYR A 245 5.09 13.54 5.37
N SER A 246 6.36 13.18 5.29
CA SER A 246 6.89 11.82 5.53
C SER A 246 7.34 11.54 6.96
N ASP A 247 7.09 12.45 7.89
CA ASP A 247 7.35 12.26 9.32
C ASP A 247 6.46 11.12 9.87
N ALA A 248 7.04 10.00 10.32
CA ALA A 248 6.28 8.84 10.78
C ALA A 248 5.43 9.17 12.03
N ARG A 249 5.85 10.10 12.86
CA ARG A 249 5.11 10.54 14.05
C ARG A 249 3.93 11.44 13.74
N ARG A 250 3.98 12.25 12.65
CA ARG A 250 3.03 13.35 12.42
C ARG A 250 2.58 13.47 10.96
N GLY A 251 3.30 12.83 10.04
CA GLY A 251 3.09 12.92 8.60
C GLY A 251 1.91 12.09 8.12
N GLY A 252 1.84 11.92 6.82
CA GLY A 252 0.79 11.17 6.16
C GLY A 252 -0.25 12.06 5.49
N GLN A 253 -1.20 11.42 4.85
CA GLN A 253 -2.31 12.06 4.12
C GLN A 253 -3.59 11.25 4.35
N SER A 254 -4.70 11.92 4.68
CA SER A 254 -5.93 11.24 5.09
C SER A 254 -6.66 10.52 3.95
N GLU A 255 -6.46 10.95 2.69
CA GLU A 255 -7.22 10.46 1.53
C GLU A 255 -6.49 10.74 0.21
N GLY A 256 -7.01 10.19 -0.89
CA GLY A 256 -6.55 10.54 -2.24
C GLY A 256 -5.23 9.88 -2.65
N ILE A 257 -4.88 8.74 -2.06
CA ILE A 257 -3.76 7.92 -2.52
C ILE A 257 -4.31 6.67 -3.20
N LEU A 258 -3.97 6.52 -4.47
CA LEU A 258 -4.29 5.35 -5.30
C LEU A 258 -3.14 4.35 -5.23
N TYR A 259 -3.46 3.12 -4.87
CA TYR A 259 -2.54 1.98 -4.83
C TYR A 259 -2.95 0.98 -5.91
N LEU A 260 -2.04 0.63 -6.81
CA LEU A 260 -2.22 -0.39 -7.85
C LEU A 260 -1.15 -1.47 -7.67
N LEU A 261 -1.59 -2.70 -7.42
CA LEU A 261 -0.73 -3.84 -7.11
C LEU A 261 -0.74 -4.89 -8.22
N PHE A 262 0.39 -5.57 -8.38
CA PHE A 262 0.63 -6.53 -9.45
C PHE A 262 1.05 -7.89 -8.88
N PRO A 263 0.10 -8.78 -8.56
CA PRO A 263 0.37 -10.09 -8.00
C PRO A 263 1.30 -10.94 -8.89
N GLY A 264 2.29 -11.57 -8.26
CA GLY A 264 3.27 -12.43 -8.94
C GLY A 264 4.34 -11.69 -9.73
N SER A 265 4.46 -10.37 -9.56
CA SER A 265 5.47 -9.54 -10.23
C SER A 265 6.83 -9.55 -9.54
N GLY A 266 6.90 -9.97 -8.29
CA GLY A 266 8.09 -9.98 -7.46
C GLY A 266 8.78 -11.34 -7.36
N ASN A 267 9.88 -11.39 -6.62
CA ASN A 267 10.67 -12.61 -6.38
C ASN A 267 10.84 -12.96 -4.89
N GLY A 268 10.11 -12.27 -3.99
CA GLY A 268 10.17 -12.53 -2.54
C GLY A 268 11.46 -12.04 -1.86
N LYS A 269 12.21 -11.12 -2.47
CA LYS A 269 13.48 -10.61 -1.93
C LYS A 269 13.47 -9.08 -1.85
N PRO A 270 14.13 -8.49 -0.85
CA PRO A 270 14.43 -7.07 -0.83
C PRO A 270 15.17 -6.61 -2.09
N ARG A 271 14.96 -5.37 -2.48
CA ARG A 271 15.56 -4.76 -3.67
C ARG A 271 16.14 -3.40 -3.35
N THR A 272 17.14 -2.99 -4.12
CA THR A 272 17.62 -1.61 -4.11
C THR A 272 16.63 -0.69 -4.83
N VAL A 273 16.74 0.62 -4.59
CA VAL A 273 15.95 1.64 -5.30
C VAL A 273 16.11 1.50 -6.82
N GLY A 274 17.35 1.30 -7.28
CA GLY A 274 17.66 1.13 -8.71
C GLY A 274 17.01 -0.13 -9.32
N ASP A 275 16.99 -1.23 -8.58
CA ASP A 275 16.36 -2.48 -9.02
C ASP A 275 14.84 -2.31 -9.10
N ILE A 276 14.22 -1.69 -8.08
CA ILE A 276 12.78 -1.40 -8.07
C ILE A 276 12.40 -0.59 -9.31
N GLN A 277 13.12 0.49 -9.61
CA GLN A 277 12.86 1.32 -10.77
C GLN A 277 13.02 0.53 -12.08
N SER A 278 14.17 -0.11 -12.28
CA SER A 278 14.50 -0.78 -13.54
C SER A 278 13.65 -2.03 -13.81
N GLU A 279 13.35 -2.83 -12.79
CA GLU A 279 12.52 -4.02 -12.92
C GLU A 279 11.05 -3.63 -13.14
N SER A 280 10.54 -2.64 -12.39
CA SER A 280 9.17 -2.15 -12.56
C SER A 280 8.93 -1.59 -13.96
N GLU A 281 9.85 -0.82 -14.51
CA GLU A 281 9.73 -0.27 -15.88
C GLU A 281 9.66 -1.37 -16.95
N LYS A 282 10.41 -2.46 -16.76
CA LYS A 282 10.38 -3.61 -17.66
C LYS A 282 9.10 -4.44 -17.56
N LEU A 283 8.65 -4.68 -16.32
CA LEU A 283 7.48 -5.52 -16.05
C LEU A 283 6.17 -4.79 -16.31
N LEU A 284 6.16 -3.48 -16.13
CA LEU A 284 4.96 -2.64 -16.16
C LEU A 284 5.12 -1.48 -17.16
N PRO A 285 5.41 -1.76 -18.46
CA PRO A 285 5.69 -0.70 -19.43
C PRO A 285 4.54 0.29 -19.58
N ASP A 286 3.31 -0.14 -19.34
CA ASP A 286 2.09 0.66 -19.45
C ASP A 286 1.62 1.28 -18.12
N HIS A 287 2.41 1.18 -17.04
CA HIS A 287 1.98 1.60 -15.70
C HIS A 287 1.48 3.05 -15.65
N ARG A 288 2.16 3.97 -16.35
CA ARG A 288 1.77 5.41 -16.39
C ARG A 288 0.41 5.63 -17.06
N ARG A 289 0.11 4.84 -18.08
CA ARG A 289 -1.20 4.88 -18.74
C ARG A 289 -2.27 4.29 -17.82
N ARG A 290 -2.03 3.09 -17.29
CA ARG A 290 -2.97 2.40 -16.38
C ARG A 290 -3.32 3.23 -15.15
N ILE A 291 -2.33 3.81 -14.47
CA ILE A 291 -2.61 4.58 -13.26
C ILE A 291 -3.37 5.88 -13.56
N ARG A 292 -3.13 6.52 -14.72
CA ARG A 292 -3.92 7.69 -15.16
C ARG A 292 -5.36 7.30 -15.53
N GLU A 293 -5.57 6.19 -16.23
CA GLU A 293 -6.91 5.69 -16.54
C GLU A 293 -7.68 5.37 -15.25
N LEU A 294 -7.03 4.75 -14.28
CA LEU A 294 -7.63 4.47 -12.97
C LEU A 294 -7.91 5.76 -12.18
N SER A 295 -7.01 6.74 -12.19
CA SER A 295 -7.26 8.02 -11.50
C SER A 295 -8.49 8.73 -12.06
N SER A 296 -8.63 8.78 -13.38
CA SER A 296 -9.82 9.34 -14.03
C SER A 296 -11.11 8.59 -13.70
N CYS A 297 -11.03 7.26 -13.57
CA CYS A 297 -12.16 6.43 -13.15
C CYS A 297 -12.56 6.70 -11.69
N VAL A 298 -11.59 6.86 -10.82
CA VAL A 298 -11.81 7.17 -9.39
C VAL A 298 -12.45 8.54 -9.22
N GLU A 299 -11.99 9.54 -9.98
CA GLU A 299 -12.53 10.90 -9.92
C GLU A 299 -13.97 11.00 -10.46
N SER A 300 -14.33 10.15 -11.42
CA SER A 300 -15.67 10.12 -12.04
C SER A 300 -16.68 9.24 -11.29
N ASP A 301 -16.25 8.46 -10.28
CA ASP A 301 -17.11 7.55 -9.52
C ASP A 301 -17.65 8.24 -8.28
N ASP A 302 -18.94 8.55 -8.27
CA ASP A 302 -19.62 9.20 -7.14
C ASP A 302 -19.47 8.40 -5.82
N SER A 303 -19.33 7.07 -5.87
CA SER A 303 -19.12 6.24 -4.68
C SER A 303 -17.73 6.45 -4.09
N VAL A 304 -16.70 6.66 -4.92
CA VAL A 304 -15.32 6.95 -4.50
C VAL A 304 -15.18 8.45 -4.22
N SER A 305 -15.78 9.31 -5.04
CA SER A 305 -15.86 10.76 -4.82
C SER A 305 -16.56 11.11 -3.51
N ALA A 306 -17.61 10.38 -3.12
CA ALA A 306 -18.29 10.57 -1.83
C ALA A 306 -17.36 10.26 -0.64
N ILE A 307 -16.44 9.33 -0.79
CA ILE A 307 -15.41 9.03 0.22
C ILE A 307 -14.39 10.18 0.31
N MET A 308 -14.04 10.78 -0.84
CA MET A 308 -13.08 11.90 -0.92
C MET A 308 -13.67 13.26 -0.51
N PHE A 309 -14.98 13.48 -0.68
CA PHE A 309 -15.61 14.81 -0.53
C PHE A 309 -16.54 14.96 0.70
N LYS A 310 -16.81 13.89 1.45
CA LYS A 310 -17.73 13.92 2.61
C LYS A 310 -17.29 14.85 3.75
N LYS A 311 -16.04 15.34 3.73
CA LYS A 311 -15.45 16.20 4.76
C LYS A 311 -15.54 17.72 4.49
N ARG A 312 -16.07 18.14 3.33
CA ARG A 312 -16.20 19.59 3.03
C ARG A 312 -17.46 20.25 3.58
N SER A 313 -18.47 19.49 4.00
CA SER A 313 -19.75 20.04 4.47
C SER A 313 -19.84 20.25 6.00
N ASP A 314 -18.96 19.68 6.80
CA ASP A 314 -19.09 19.70 8.26
C ASP A 314 -18.22 20.76 8.96
N THR A 315 -17.59 21.69 8.24
CA THR A 315 -16.71 22.73 8.81
C THR A 315 -17.31 24.15 8.75
N PHE A 316 -18.61 24.30 8.54
CA PHE A 316 -19.29 25.60 8.70
C PHE A 316 -20.58 25.41 9.50
N HIS A 317 -20.45 25.41 10.84
CA HIS A 317 -21.41 25.98 11.77
C HIS A 317 -20.73 26.29 13.09
#